data_ae0de90064040e1a96d9360aeb51f615
#
_entry.id   ae0de90064040e1a96d9360aeb51f615
#
_cell.length_a   1.000
_cell.length_b   1.000
_cell.length_c   1.000
_cell.angle_alpha   90.00
_cell.angle_beta   90.00
_cell.angle_gamma   90.00
#
_symmetry.space_group_name_H-M   'P 1'
#
loop_
_entity.id
_entity.type
_entity.pdbx_description
1 polymer ?
#
loop_
_entity_poly.entity_id
_entity_poly.type
_entity_poly.pdbx_seq_one_letter_code
_entity_poly.pdbx_strand_id
1 'polypeptide(L)'
;MNQINLIGNVGSDPEIKEFGDGDNKVSEFSLATNRRFKKADGSKGEETTWLRCKVWGKRADVIQQYVSKGDKLFVTGRISIRQDNEGRYWTEVIVQEFEFLGSPKGSAPPVAQAAKASSSDDGLPW
;
A
#
# COMPACT_ATOMS: atom_id res chain seq x y z
N MET A 1 -13.29 -14.44 8.28
CA MET A 1 -13.00 -13.19 7.59
C MET A 1 -11.51 -12.89 7.68
N ASN A 2 -10.91 -12.46 6.59
CA ASN A 2 -9.50 -12.11 6.56
C ASN A 2 -9.39 -10.75 5.89
N GLN A 3 -9.13 -9.72 6.67
CA GLN A 3 -9.10 -8.35 6.16
C GLN A 3 -8.05 -7.56 6.91
N ILE A 4 -7.30 -6.76 6.18
CA ILE A 4 -6.32 -5.87 6.75
C ILE A 4 -6.45 -4.50 6.10
N ASN A 5 -6.30 -3.46 6.91
CA ASN A 5 -6.31 -2.08 6.44
C ASN A 5 -5.01 -1.42 6.86
N LEU A 6 -4.36 -0.78 5.90
CA LEU A 6 -3.04 -0.20 6.12
C LEU A 6 -2.97 1.20 5.56
N ILE A 7 -2.29 2.07 6.26
CA ILE A 7 -1.90 3.37 5.72
C ILE A 7 -0.38 3.45 5.88
N GLY A 8 0.30 3.71 4.79
CA GLY A 8 1.74 3.79 4.85
C GLY A 8 2.34 4.40 3.61
N ASN A 9 3.64 4.41 3.56
CA ASN A 9 4.38 4.97 2.43
C ASN A 9 4.97 3.85 1.60
N VAL A 10 4.91 4.03 0.29
CA VAL A 10 5.48 3.07 -0.64
C VAL A 10 7.00 3.09 -0.50
N GLY A 11 7.56 1.94 -0.23
CA GLY A 11 8.98 1.83 0.04
C GLY A 11 9.83 1.48 -1.17
N SER A 12 9.19 1.11 -2.26
CA SER A 12 9.88 0.79 -3.50
C SER A 12 8.95 1.09 -4.67
N ASP A 13 9.53 1.42 -5.82
CA ASP A 13 8.70 1.61 -7.00
C ASP A 13 8.01 0.31 -7.36
N PRO A 14 6.71 0.37 -7.67
CA PRO A 14 5.99 -0.85 -8.02
C PRO A 14 6.57 -1.53 -9.24
N GLU A 15 6.64 -2.84 -9.20
CA GLU A 15 7.08 -3.65 -10.31
C GLU A 15 5.91 -4.45 -10.84
N ILE A 16 5.71 -4.41 -12.14
CA ILE A 16 4.63 -5.16 -12.74
C ILE A 16 5.17 -6.43 -13.37
N LYS A 17 4.47 -7.52 -13.16
CA LYS A 17 4.79 -8.80 -13.76
C LYS A 17 3.58 -9.31 -14.50
N GLU A 18 3.80 -9.85 -15.69
CA GLU A 18 2.74 -10.39 -16.50
C GLU A 18 2.87 -11.91 -16.56
N PHE A 19 1.74 -12.57 -16.38
CA PHE A 19 1.69 -14.02 -16.46
C PHE A 19 0.69 -14.42 -17.55
N GLY A 20 1.18 -15.02 -18.63
CA GLY A 20 0.32 -15.42 -19.71
C GLY A 20 -0.23 -14.24 -20.48
N ASP A 21 -1.53 -14.27 -20.74
CA ASP A 21 -2.16 -13.28 -21.60
C ASP A 21 -2.73 -12.12 -20.81
N GLY A 22 -2.44 -10.94 -21.29
CA GLY A 22 -3.20 -9.72 -21.05
C GLY A 22 -3.45 -9.34 -19.61
N ASP A 23 -4.51 -9.84 -19.05
CA ASP A 23 -4.99 -9.39 -17.76
C ASP A 23 -4.37 -10.09 -16.56
N ASN A 24 -3.51 -11.05 -16.81
CA ASN A 24 -2.83 -11.75 -15.72
C ASN A 24 -1.59 -10.98 -15.31
N LYS A 25 -1.81 -9.85 -14.68
CA LYS A 25 -0.74 -8.98 -14.22
C LYS A 25 -0.78 -8.86 -12.72
N VAL A 26 0.39 -8.68 -12.13
CA VAL A 26 0.48 -8.35 -10.71
C VAL A 26 1.49 -7.22 -10.55
N SER A 27 1.14 -6.24 -9.75
CA SER A 27 2.08 -5.19 -9.36
C SER A 27 2.47 -5.44 -7.92
N GLU A 28 3.76 -5.44 -7.65
CA GLU A 28 4.28 -5.67 -6.32
C GLU A 28 5.01 -4.44 -5.82
N PHE A 29 4.77 -4.09 -4.58
CA PHE A 29 5.50 -3.00 -3.93
C PHE A 29 5.53 -3.27 -2.44
N SER A 30 6.46 -2.60 -1.75
CA SER A 30 6.50 -2.67 -0.30
C SER A 30 5.84 -1.44 0.28
N LEU A 31 5.16 -1.62 1.41
CA LEU A 31 4.48 -0.54 2.10
C LEU A 31 5.03 -0.46 3.50
N ALA A 32 5.48 0.70 3.90
CA ALA A 32 6.02 0.93 5.24
C ALA A 32 4.95 1.59 6.08
N THR A 33 4.52 0.92 7.14
CA THR A 33 3.57 1.48 8.08
C THR A 33 4.32 1.86 9.34
N ASN A 34 4.03 3.03 9.87
CA ASN A 34 4.68 3.54 11.07
C ASN A 34 3.71 3.58 12.22
N ARG A 35 4.18 3.15 13.36
CA ARG A 35 3.44 3.26 14.60
C ARG A 35 4.28 4.02 15.60
N ARG A 36 3.72 5.06 16.17
CA ARG A 36 4.38 5.82 17.21
C ARG A 36 3.78 5.46 18.56
N PHE A 37 4.63 5.37 19.53
CA PHE A 37 4.17 5.00 20.86
C PHE A 37 5.02 5.69 21.91
N LYS A 38 4.51 5.70 23.13
CA LYS A 38 5.21 6.30 24.26
C LYS A 38 5.82 5.20 25.09
N LYS A 39 7.10 5.30 25.34
CA LYS A 39 7.80 4.32 26.14
C LYS A 39 7.54 4.55 27.62
N ALA A 40 7.87 3.55 28.44
CA ALA A 40 7.67 3.62 29.88
C ALA A 40 8.41 4.79 30.52
N ASP A 41 9.55 5.17 29.95
CA ASP A 41 10.36 6.26 30.47
C ASP A 41 9.88 7.64 30.00
N GLY A 42 8.77 7.69 29.27
CA GLY A 42 8.23 8.94 28.76
C GLY A 42 8.73 9.37 27.42
N SER A 43 9.77 8.73 26.90
CA SER A 43 10.28 9.06 25.56
C SER A 43 9.36 8.49 24.50
N LYS A 44 9.52 8.99 23.26
CA LYS A 44 8.72 8.52 22.14
C LYS A 44 9.48 7.45 21.38
N GLY A 45 8.76 6.41 20.99
CA GLY A 45 9.30 5.38 20.13
C GLY A 45 8.56 5.32 18.83
N GLU A 46 9.18 4.71 17.84
CA GLU A 46 8.57 4.52 16.53
C GLU A 46 8.92 3.13 16.04
N GLU A 47 7.90 2.49 15.48
CA GLU A 47 8.05 1.16 14.92
C GLU A 47 7.60 1.19 13.46
N THR A 48 8.44 0.70 12.57
CA THR A 48 8.11 0.63 11.16
C THR A 48 7.97 -0.82 10.76
N THR A 49 6.85 -1.13 10.14
CA THR A 49 6.57 -2.46 9.64
C THR A 49 6.53 -2.41 8.12
N TRP A 50 7.28 -3.30 7.49
CA TRP A 50 7.35 -3.39 6.04
C TRP A 50 6.51 -4.57 5.58
N LEU A 51 5.58 -4.30 4.67
CA LEU A 51 4.70 -5.33 4.15
C LEU A 51 4.79 -5.36 2.64
N ARG A 52 4.84 -6.56 2.10
CA ARG A 52 4.81 -6.74 0.65
C ARG A 52 3.37 -6.76 0.19
N CYS A 53 3.04 -5.90 -0.77
CA CYS A 53 1.70 -5.77 -1.30
C CYS A 53 1.66 -6.23 -2.74
N LYS A 54 0.60 -6.91 -3.11
CA LYS A 54 0.37 -7.36 -4.48
C LYS A 54 -1.00 -6.91 -4.94
N VAL A 55 -1.03 -6.34 -6.13
CA VAL A 55 -2.27 -5.90 -6.76
C VAL A 55 -2.41 -6.64 -8.07
N TRP A 56 -3.50 -7.37 -8.23
CA TRP A 56 -3.74 -8.20 -9.40
C TRP A 56 -4.70 -7.53 -10.38
N GLY A 57 -4.54 -7.85 -11.66
CA GLY A 57 -5.47 -7.45 -12.69
C GLY A 57 -5.27 -6.03 -13.18
N LYS A 58 -6.33 -5.40 -13.57
CA LYS A 58 -6.26 -4.06 -14.15
C LYS A 58 -5.78 -3.01 -13.16
N ARG A 59 -6.01 -3.23 -11.90
CA ARG A 59 -5.52 -2.30 -10.86
C ARG A 59 -4.01 -2.28 -10.79
N ALA A 60 -3.35 -3.35 -11.27
CA ALA A 60 -1.90 -3.36 -11.31
C ALA A 60 -1.37 -2.27 -12.24
N ASP A 61 -2.06 -2.01 -13.34
CA ASP A 61 -1.66 -0.95 -14.25
C ASP A 61 -1.81 0.43 -13.60
N VAL A 62 -2.86 0.61 -12.83
CA VAL A 62 -3.08 1.88 -12.13
C VAL A 62 -1.96 2.13 -11.12
N ILE A 63 -1.61 1.10 -10.36
CA ILE A 63 -0.51 1.21 -9.41
C ILE A 63 0.79 1.55 -10.14
N GLN A 64 1.07 0.84 -11.22
CA GLN A 64 2.30 1.05 -11.97
C GLN A 64 2.38 2.46 -12.55
N GLN A 65 1.25 3.00 -12.95
CA GLN A 65 1.21 4.30 -13.62
C GLN A 65 1.27 5.47 -12.63
N TYR A 66 0.61 5.35 -11.50
CA TYR A 66 0.42 6.49 -10.60
C TYR A 66 1.16 6.43 -9.28
N VAL A 67 1.64 5.27 -8.90
CA VAL A 67 2.25 5.09 -7.59
C VAL A 67 3.76 5.01 -7.73
N SER A 68 4.46 5.76 -6.91
CA SER A 68 5.92 5.77 -6.89
C SER A 68 6.43 5.66 -5.46
N LYS A 69 7.69 5.34 -5.33
CA LYS A 69 8.35 5.28 -4.04
C LYS A 69 8.13 6.59 -3.27
N GLY A 70 7.73 6.47 -2.03
CA GLY A 70 7.48 7.61 -1.17
C GLY A 70 6.05 8.05 -1.10
N ASP A 71 5.20 7.62 -2.03
CA ASP A 71 3.80 8.00 -2.02
C ASP A 71 3.08 7.37 -0.83
N LYS A 72 2.06 8.06 -0.35
CA LYS A 72 1.26 7.57 0.76
C LYS A 72 -0.02 6.94 0.24
N LEU A 73 -0.30 5.74 0.70
CA LEU A 73 -1.46 4.98 0.26
C LEU A 73 -2.25 4.45 1.44
N PHE A 74 -3.55 4.36 1.23
CA PHE A 74 -4.42 3.52 2.03
C PHE A 74 -4.67 2.24 1.24
N VAL A 75 -4.51 1.09 1.90
CA VAL A 75 -4.66 -0.21 1.26
C VAL A 75 -5.59 -1.05 2.11
N THR A 76 -6.54 -1.71 1.47
CA THR A 76 -7.33 -2.72 2.15
C THR A 76 -7.25 -4.02 1.36
N GLY A 77 -7.13 -5.12 2.06
CA GLY A 77 -6.99 -6.41 1.42
C GLY A 77 -7.00 -7.53 2.42
N ARG A 78 -6.36 -8.63 2.07
CA ARG A 78 -6.27 -9.79 2.92
C ARG A 78 -4.82 -10.21 3.07
N ILE A 79 -4.52 -10.86 4.17
CA ILE A 79 -3.20 -11.42 4.40
C ILE A 79 -3.13 -12.80 3.79
N SER A 80 -2.06 -13.06 3.08
CA SER A 80 -1.79 -14.37 2.51
C SER A 80 -0.38 -14.79 2.92
N ILE A 81 -0.25 -16.01 3.38
CA ILE A 81 1.05 -16.56 3.74
C ILE A 81 1.31 -17.72 2.81
N ARG A 82 2.47 -17.68 2.17
CA ARG A 82 2.87 -18.77 1.30
C ARG A 82 4.23 -19.27 1.71
N GLN A 83 4.52 -20.50 1.36
CA GLN A 83 5.79 -21.14 1.64
C GLN A 83 6.55 -21.31 0.32
N ASP A 84 7.84 -20.97 0.35
CA ASP A 84 8.66 -21.12 -0.86
C ASP A 84 9.29 -22.53 -0.87
N ASN A 85 10.11 -22.77 -1.90
CA ASN A 85 10.75 -24.07 -2.08
C ASN A 85 11.75 -24.41 -0.98
N GLU A 86 12.19 -23.40 -0.25
CA GLU A 86 13.16 -23.59 0.83
C GLU A 86 12.50 -23.72 2.18
N GLY A 87 11.17 -23.74 2.22
CA GLY A 87 10.45 -23.87 3.46
C GLY A 87 10.20 -22.57 4.20
N ARG A 88 10.59 -21.44 3.64
CA ARG A 88 10.36 -20.15 4.27
C ARG A 88 8.95 -19.67 4.04
N TYR A 89 8.41 -18.98 5.03
CA TYR A 89 7.09 -18.41 4.93
C TYR A 89 7.18 -16.94 4.57
N TRP A 90 6.37 -16.52 3.62
CA TRP A 90 6.29 -15.14 3.17
C TRP A 90 4.90 -14.61 3.43
N THR A 91 4.82 -13.50 4.15
CA THR A 91 3.54 -12.85 4.41
C THR A 91 3.35 -11.74 3.39
N GLU A 92 2.21 -11.76 2.73
CA GLU A 92 1.90 -10.80 1.69
C GLU A 92 0.51 -10.24 1.92
N VAL A 93 0.28 -9.03 1.45
CA VAL A 93 -1.03 -8.41 1.46
C VAL A 93 -1.55 -8.43 0.03
N ILE A 94 -2.66 -9.13 -0.17
CA ILE A 94 -3.32 -9.14 -1.47
C ILE A 94 -4.29 -7.97 -1.47
N VAL A 95 -3.95 -6.94 -2.21
CA VAL A 95 -4.70 -5.69 -2.20
C VAL A 95 -6.00 -5.85 -2.96
N GLN A 96 -7.10 -5.51 -2.32
CA GLN A 96 -8.41 -5.54 -2.93
C GLN A 96 -8.84 -4.15 -3.36
N GLU A 97 -8.47 -3.15 -2.56
CA GLU A 97 -8.74 -1.76 -2.89
C GLU A 97 -7.63 -0.89 -2.33
N PHE A 98 -7.43 0.24 -2.95
CA PHE A 98 -6.43 1.19 -2.46
C PHE A 98 -6.89 2.60 -2.77
N GLU A 99 -6.34 3.56 -2.03
CA GLU A 99 -6.61 4.95 -2.24
C GLU A 99 -5.31 5.74 -2.11
N PHE A 100 -5.09 6.62 -3.06
CA PHE A 100 -3.89 7.46 -3.08
C PHE A 100 -4.10 8.62 -2.10
N LEU A 101 -3.20 8.75 -1.14
CA LEU A 101 -3.34 9.77 -0.11
C LEU A 101 -2.41 10.95 -0.26
N GLY A 102 -1.38 10.83 -1.08
CA GLY A 102 -0.49 11.94 -1.30
C GLY A 102 0.86 11.52 -1.82
N SER A 103 1.63 12.50 -2.23
CA SER A 103 2.95 12.30 -2.79
C SER A 103 3.90 13.30 -2.17
N PRO A 104 5.16 12.90 -1.89
CA PRO A 104 6.16 13.85 -1.40
C PRO A 104 6.38 15.00 -2.36
N LYS A 105 6.09 14.79 -3.64
CA LYS A 105 6.26 15.82 -4.65
C LYS A 105 5.05 16.73 -4.77
N GLY A 106 4.01 16.47 -3.96
CA GLY A 106 2.83 17.32 -3.96
C GLY A 106 1.87 17.10 -5.11
N SER A 107 2.14 16.18 -6.01
CA SER A 107 1.27 15.92 -7.13
C SER A 107 0.48 14.64 -6.90
N ALA A 108 -0.77 14.64 -7.32
CA ALA A 108 -1.64 13.48 -7.17
C ALA A 108 -2.25 13.13 -8.51
N PRO A 109 -2.54 11.84 -8.75
CA PRO A 109 -3.25 11.44 -9.95
C PRO A 109 -4.64 12.07 -10.00
N PRO A 110 -5.15 12.38 -11.16
CA PRO A 110 -6.45 13.05 -11.27
C PRO A 110 -7.59 12.31 -10.58
N VAL A 111 -7.61 11.01 -10.69
CA VAL A 111 -8.69 10.22 -10.08
C VAL A 111 -8.62 10.30 -8.56
N ALA A 112 -7.43 10.13 -8.02
CA ALA A 112 -7.25 10.20 -6.59
C ALA A 112 -7.49 11.61 -6.08
N GLN A 113 -7.13 12.59 -6.86
CA GLN A 113 -7.31 13.97 -6.50
C GLN A 113 -8.78 14.33 -6.38
N ALA A 114 -9.59 13.85 -7.30
CA ALA A 114 -11.01 14.11 -7.25
C ALA A 114 -11.67 13.46 -6.02
N ALA A 115 -11.32 12.24 -5.76
CA ALA A 115 -11.86 11.55 -4.59
C ALA A 115 -11.41 12.24 -3.32
N LYS A 116 -10.17 12.67 -3.30
CA LYS A 116 -9.63 13.31 -2.13
C LYS A 116 -10.26 14.66 -1.87
N ALA A 117 -10.55 15.40 -2.91
CA ALA A 117 -11.16 16.69 -2.75
C ALA A 117 -12.51 16.59 -2.07
N SER A 118 -13.27 15.60 -2.43
CA SER A 118 -14.56 15.44 -1.79
C SER A 118 -14.43 14.95 -0.35
N SER A 119 -13.47 14.15 -0.07
CA SER A 119 -13.32 13.65 1.31
C SER A 119 -12.62 14.64 2.21
N SER A 120 -11.68 15.39 1.67
CA SER A 120 -10.94 16.32 2.51
C SER A 120 -11.78 17.48 2.96
N ASP A 121 -12.84 17.76 2.26
CA ASP A 121 -13.72 18.83 2.66
C ASP A 121 -14.32 18.59 4.00
N ASP A 122 -14.44 17.38 4.33
CA ASP A 122 -15.01 17.06 5.62
C ASP A 122 -14.16 17.63 6.70
N GLY A 123 -12.95 17.99 6.37
CA GLY A 123 -12.07 18.51 7.36
C GLY A 123 -12.11 17.62 8.53
N LEU A 124 -12.28 16.39 8.29
CA LEU A 124 -12.59 15.48 9.34
C LEU A 124 -11.57 15.57 10.41
N PRO A 125 -12.01 15.86 11.57
CA PRO A 125 -11.10 16.23 12.63
C PRO A 125 -10.44 15.06 13.31
N TRP A 126 -10.70 13.92 12.93
CA TRP A 126 -10.02 12.83 13.61
C TRP A 126 -8.52 12.86 13.53
#